data_df91dbc6b548f23174a0cfa6e0471d8d
#
_entry.id   df91dbc6b548f23174a0cfa6e0471d8d
#
_cell.length_a   1.000
_cell.length_b   1.000
_cell.length_c   1.000
_cell.angle_alpha   90.00
_cell.angle_beta   90.00
_cell.angle_gamma   90.00
#
_symmetry.space_group_name_H-M   'P 1'
#
loop_
_entity.id
_entity.type
_entity.pdbx_description
1 polymer ?
#
loop_
_entity_poly.entity_id
_entity_poly.type
_entity_poly.pdbx_seq_one_letter_code
_entity_poly.pdbx_strand_id
1 'polypeptide(L)'
;MRYENKEDTMTDLNALMATMITGKITDENEQNYYIQKEGLIFRLPKTEGDFAIGDDVTGFAYTDKAGKQRLTLTEPTATRDAYGWGTVTDVRKDLGVFLDVNIPEKDIVVSVDVLPELKELWPKKGDKLYVKLDVDNKDRIWGELAYPETFVQMAGKAYDNMQNQNLHAIVYRNKLSGSFVYLPENNMLGFIHPNERFSEPRLGQELDVRVIGYREIDRTLNLSLKPRSYEMLDADSQLIMTYLAQQGGHMPFYDKSAPEAIKATFAISKGQFKKALGGLMKQGKIKQDETGTTLL
;
A
#
# COMPACT_ATOMS: atom_id res chain seq x y z
N MET A 1 -8.12 6.17 -65.10
CA MET A 1 -8.74 5.53 -63.97
C MET A 1 -7.66 5.28 -62.96
N ARG A 2 -7.60 6.09 -61.90
CA ARG A 2 -6.72 5.86 -60.75
C ARG A 2 -7.47 4.95 -59.80
N TYR A 3 -6.96 3.76 -59.53
CA TYR A 3 -7.42 2.92 -58.42
C TYR A 3 -6.93 3.58 -57.14
N GLU A 4 -7.80 4.18 -56.36
CA GLU A 4 -7.55 4.51 -54.98
C GLU A 4 -7.45 3.18 -54.20
N ASN A 5 -6.24 2.84 -53.77
CA ASN A 5 -6.01 1.82 -52.74
C ASN A 5 -6.66 2.35 -51.45
N LYS A 6 -7.85 1.86 -51.12
CA LYS A 6 -8.30 1.83 -49.72
C LYS A 6 -7.35 0.86 -49.00
N GLU A 7 -6.33 1.38 -48.34
CA GLU A 7 -5.73 0.70 -47.23
C GLU A 7 -6.84 0.55 -46.16
N ASP A 8 -7.44 -0.65 -46.10
CA ASP A 8 -8.19 -1.07 -44.92
C ASP A 8 -7.20 -1.06 -43.76
N THR A 9 -7.13 0.04 -43.04
CA THR A 9 -6.46 0.11 -41.73
C THR A 9 -7.27 -0.82 -40.81
N MET A 10 -6.83 -2.10 -40.72
CA MET A 10 -7.30 -2.97 -39.64
C MET A 10 -6.98 -2.28 -38.34
N THR A 11 -8.03 -1.85 -37.64
CA THR A 11 -7.86 -1.25 -36.32
C THR A 11 -7.21 -2.26 -35.40
N ASP A 12 -6.08 -1.89 -34.82
CA ASP A 12 -5.35 -2.72 -33.89
C ASP A 12 -6.17 -2.84 -32.60
N LEU A 13 -6.65 -4.06 -32.30
CA LEU A 13 -7.36 -4.35 -31.04
C LEU A 13 -6.57 -3.87 -29.84
N ASN A 14 -5.24 -4.02 -29.87
CA ASN A 14 -4.33 -3.58 -28.83
C ASN A 14 -4.52 -2.09 -28.50
N ALA A 15 -4.73 -1.24 -29.51
CA ALA A 15 -4.90 0.21 -29.30
C ALA A 15 -6.15 0.57 -28.49
N LEU A 16 -7.19 -0.26 -28.55
CA LEU A 16 -8.45 -0.02 -27.84
C LEU A 16 -8.49 -0.66 -26.44
N MET A 17 -7.64 -1.68 -26.19
CA MET A 17 -7.62 -2.38 -24.91
C MET A 17 -7.08 -1.50 -23.78
N ALA A 18 -7.62 -1.71 -22.58
CA ALA A 18 -7.27 -0.99 -21.35
C ALA A 18 -7.53 0.53 -21.40
N THR A 19 -8.44 0.96 -22.29
CA THR A 19 -8.84 2.37 -22.46
C THR A 19 -10.37 2.53 -22.39
N MET A 20 -10.82 3.77 -22.18
CA MET A 20 -12.23 4.12 -22.34
C MET A 20 -12.53 4.32 -23.84
N ILE A 21 -13.49 3.61 -24.35
CA ILE A 21 -13.92 3.74 -25.76
C ILE A 21 -15.40 4.09 -25.85
N THR A 22 -15.77 4.82 -26.91
CA THR A 22 -17.18 5.03 -27.28
C THR A 22 -17.48 4.24 -28.54
N GLY A 23 -18.48 3.40 -28.49
CA GLY A 23 -18.95 2.60 -29.63
C GLY A 23 -20.47 2.59 -29.73
N LYS A 24 -20.98 2.12 -30.88
CA LYS A 24 -22.41 2.07 -31.18
C LYS A 24 -22.97 0.67 -30.94
N ILE A 25 -24.12 0.58 -30.26
CA ILE A 25 -24.86 -0.69 -30.16
C ILE A 25 -25.43 -1.07 -31.52
N THR A 26 -24.98 -2.19 -32.04
CA THR A 26 -25.42 -2.70 -33.37
C THR A 26 -26.31 -3.92 -33.28
N ASP A 27 -26.27 -4.64 -32.18
CA ASP A 27 -27.03 -5.86 -31.95
C ASP A 27 -27.18 -6.14 -30.45
N GLU A 28 -28.13 -7.02 -30.09
CA GLU A 28 -28.35 -7.49 -28.73
C GLU A 28 -28.85 -8.93 -28.66
N ASN A 29 -28.64 -9.57 -27.51
CA ASN A 29 -29.32 -10.82 -27.14
C ASN A 29 -29.95 -10.72 -25.76
N GLU A 30 -30.38 -11.81 -25.15
CA GLU A 30 -31.02 -11.82 -23.84
C GLU A 30 -30.09 -11.31 -22.73
N GLN A 31 -28.75 -11.44 -22.86
CA GLN A 31 -27.80 -11.16 -21.80
C GLN A 31 -26.86 -9.99 -22.09
N ASN A 32 -26.62 -9.66 -23.37
CA ASN A 32 -25.58 -8.70 -23.75
C ASN A 32 -26.05 -7.78 -24.86
N TYR A 33 -25.51 -6.56 -24.87
CA TYR A 33 -25.39 -5.69 -26.02
C TYR A 33 -24.09 -5.97 -26.78
N TYR A 34 -24.09 -5.75 -28.09
CA TYR A 34 -22.92 -5.84 -28.95
C TYR A 34 -22.56 -4.45 -29.46
N ILE A 35 -21.42 -3.94 -29.01
CA ILE A 35 -20.94 -2.60 -29.30
C ILE A 35 -19.90 -2.66 -30.41
N GLN A 36 -20.11 -1.96 -31.50
CA GLN A 36 -19.17 -1.84 -32.62
C GLN A 36 -18.31 -0.60 -32.44
N LYS A 37 -16.99 -0.78 -32.53
CA LYS A 37 -15.97 0.29 -32.56
C LYS A 37 -14.90 -0.11 -33.57
N GLU A 38 -14.71 0.71 -34.62
CA GLU A 38 -13.66 0.54 -35.62
C GLU A 38 -13.53 -0.88 -36.19
N GLY A 39 -14.69 -1.51 -36.51
CA GLY A 39 -14.74 -2.87 -37.07
C GLY A 39 -14.66 -4.01 -36.03
N LEU A 40 -14.39 -3.69 -34.76
CA LEU A 40 -14.36 -4.66 -33.65
C LEU A 40 -15.69 -4.67 -32.89
N ILE A 41 -16.02 -5.81 -32.29
CA ILE A 41 -17.26 -6.01 -31.53
C ILE A 41 -16.91 -6.33 -30.06
N PHE A 42 -17.47 -5.54 -29.16
CA PHE A 42 -17.33 -5.69 -27.70
C PHE A 42 -18.67 -6.11 -27.11
N ARG A 43 -18.65 -6.95 -26.07
CA ARG A 43 -19.84 -7.35 -25.33
C ARG A 43 -19.98 -6.54 -24.06
N LEU A 44 -21.14 -5.93 -23.85
CA LEU A 44 -21.55 -5.26 -22.63
C LEU A 44 -22.70 -6.05 -21.99
N PRO A 45 -22.59 -6.51 -20.72
CA PRO A 45 -23.71 -7.16 -20.05
C PRO A 45 -24.92 -6.23 -19.90
N LYS A 46 -26.14 -6.74 -20.16
CA LYS A 46 -27.39 -5.97 -19.97
C LYS A 46 -27.63 -5.58 -18.49
N THR A 47 -26.96 -6.23 -17.56
CA THR A 47 -26.99 -5.88 -16.14
C THR A 47 -26.31 -4.55 -15.80
N GLU A 48 -25.51 -4.02 -16.72
CA GLU A 48 -24.78 -2.77 -16.52
C GLU A 48 -25.53 -1.51 -17.00
N GLY A 49 -26.63 -1.66 -17.72
CA GLY A 49 -27.43 -0.53 -18.18
C GLY A 49 -28.58 -0.93 -19.09
N ASP A 50 -29.48 0.02 -19.38
CA ASP A 50 -30.61 -0.14 -20.30
C ASP A 50 -30.39 0.78 -21.49
N PHE A 51 -30.25 0.18 -22.70
CA PHE A 51 -29.89 0.85 -23.92
C PHE A 51 -30.71 0.32 -25.08
N ALA A 52 -30.77 1.08 -26.17
CA ALA A 52 -31.39 0.67 -27.43
C ALA A 52 -30.34 0.44 -28.55
N ILE A 53 -30.69 -0.38 -29.53
CA ILE A 53 -29.90 -0.50 -30.76
C ILE A 53 -29.79 0.86 -31.43
N GLY A 54 -28.56 1.28 -31.75
CA GLY A 54 -28.21 2.58 -32.30
C GLY A 54 -27.69 3.60 -31.30
N ASP A 55 -27.79 3.34 -30.01
CA ASP A 55 -27.22 4.20 -28.99
C ASP A 55 -25.68 4.14 -29.00
N ASP A 56 -25.04 5.27 -28.65
CA ASP A 56 -23.60 5.34 -28.38
C ASP A 56 -23.35 5.09 -26.91
N VAL A 57 -22.43 4.16 -26.59
CA VAL A 57 -22.08 3.79 -25.24
C VAL A 57 -20.57 3.97 -25.02
N THR A 58 -20.22 4.65 -23.93
CA THR A 58 -18.83 4.80 -23.50
C THR A 58 -18.55 3.87 -22.32
N GLY A 59 -17.49 3.07 -22.43
CA GLY A 59 -17.10 2.15 -21.38
C GLY A 59 -15.64 1.73 -21.50
N PHE A 60 -15.16 0.98 -20.53
CA PHE A 60 -13.79 0.45 -20.50
C PHE A 60 -13.70 -0.85 -21.31
N ALA A 61 -12.76 -0.89 -22.26
CA ALA A 61 -12.52 -2.04 -23.13
C ALA A 61 -11.46 -2.97 -22.55
N TYR A 62 -11.78 -4.26 -22.44
CA TYR A 62 -10.86 -5.28 -21.94
C TYR A 62 -11.15 -6.65 -22.58
N THR A 63 -10.22 -7.60 -22.40
CA THR A 63 -10.44 -9.01 -22.71
C THR A 63 -10.75 -9.79 -21.44
N ASP A 64 -11.79 -10.64 -21.46
CA ASP A 64 -12.09 -11.55 -20.34
C ASP A 64 -11.04 -12.68 -20.21
N LYS A 65 -11.22 -13.57 -19.23
CA LYS A 65 -10.31 -14.73 -19.01
C LYS A 65 -10.26 -15.69 -20.19
N ALA A 66 -11.26 -15.67 -21.07
CA ALA A 66 -11.32 -16.48 -22.30
C ALA A 66 -10.77 -15.73 -23.54
N GLY A 67 -10.24 -14.52 -23.37
CA GLY A 67 -9.70 -13.70 -24.46
C GLY A 67 -10.78 -13.02 -25.31
N LYS A 68 -12.05 -12.96 -24.85
CA LYS A 68 -13.13 -12.30 -25.60
C LYS A 68 -13.20 -10.81 -25.25
N GLN A 69 -13.44 -9.98 -26.28
CA GLN A 69 -13.59 -8.53 -26.10
C GLN A 69 -14.83 -8.20 -25.25
N ARG A 70 -14.63 -7.40 -24.24
CA ARG A 70 -15.65 -6.93 -23.30
C ARG A 70 -15.61 -5.41 -23.20
N LEU A 71 -16.78 -4.83 -22.96
CA LEU A 71 -16.92 -3.47 -22.47
C LEU A 71 -17.60 -3.52 -21.11
N THR A 72 -17.21 -2.66 -20.20
CA THR A 72 -17.88 -2.46 -18.91
C THR A 72 -18.09 -0.97 -18.65
N LEU A 73 -19.20 -0.64 -18.00
CA LEU A 73 -19.45 0.73 -17.49
C LEU A 73 -18.85 0.93 -16.11
N THR A 74 -18.38 -0.14 -15.49
CA THR A 74 -17.62 -0.05 -14.22
C THR A 74 -16.29 0.64 -14.51
N GLU A 75 -16.06 1.77 -13.85
CA GLU A 75 -14.83 2.55 -14.01
C GLU A 75 -13.67 1.87 -13.28
N PRO A 76 -12.60 1.46 -13.99
CA PRO A 76 -11.43 0.89 -13.35
C PRO A 76 -10.64 1.97 -12.59
N THR A 77 -9.92 1.56 -11.55
CA THR A 77 -9.05 2.48 -10.80
C THR A 77 -7.81 2.89 -11.57
N ALA A 78 -7.37 2.07 -12.53
CA ALA A 78 -6.23 2.33 -13.40
C ALA A 78 -6.59 2.04 -14.86
N THR A 79 -6.02 2.81 -15.78
CA THR A 79 -6.17 2.63 -17.23
C THR A 79 -4.81 2.66 -17.91
N ARG A 80 -4.77 2.55 -19.23
CA ARG A 80 -3.53 2.71 -20.01
C ARG A 80 -2.97 4.12 -19.92
N ASP A 81 -3.85 5.11 -19.76
CA ASP A 81 -3.48 6.53 -19.76
C ASP A 81 -3.36 7.13 -18.34
N ALA A 82 -3.83 6.42 -17.33
CA ALA A 82 -3.87 6.92 -15.95
C ALA A 82 -3.43 5.86 -14.94
N TYR A 83 -2.56 6.29 -14.01
CA TYR A 83 -2.21 5.49 -12.84
C TYR A 83 -3.36 5.45 -11.84
N GLY A 84 -3.48 4.30 -11.15
CA GLY A 84 -4.43 4.13 -10.07
C GLY A 84 -4.00 3.06 -9.07
N TRP A 85 -4.67 3.02 -7.93
CA TRP A 85 -4.40 2.03 -6.89
C TRP A 85 -5.11 0.72 -7.17
N GLY A 86 -4.35 -0.37 -7.22
CA GLY A 86 -4.87 -1.74 -7.20
C GLY A 86 -4.65 -2.40 -5.86
N THR A 87 -5.59 -3.27 -5.47
CA THR A 87 -5.48 -4.09 -4.26
C THR A 87 -4.98 -5.48 -4.61
N VAL A 88 -3.95 -5.96 -3.95
CA VAL A 88 -3.43 -7.32 -4.17
C VAL A 88 -4.46 -8.36 -3.73
N THR A 89 -4.85 -9.23 -4.65
CA THR A 89 -5.81 -10.33 -4.43
C THR A 89 -5.11 -11.66 -4.23
N ASP A 90 -4.01 -11.91 -4.98
CA ASP A 90 -3.24 -13.15 -4.94
C ASP A 90 -1.76 -12.91 -5.29
N VAL A 91 -0.90 -13.86 -4.90
CA VAL A 91 0.55 -13.82 -5.16
C VAL A 91 1.02 -15.16 -5.67
N ARG A 92 1.58 -15.19 -6.87
CA ARG A 92 2.14 -16.40 -7.50
C ARG A 92 3.63 -16.23 -7.75
N LYS A 93 4.42 -17.14 -7.21
CA LYS A 93 5.91 -17.06 -7.23
C LYS A 93 6.52 -17.12 -8.64
N ASP A 94 5.78 -17.64 -9.60
CA ASP A 94 6.16 -17.85 -11.00
C ASP A 94 5.67 -16.74 -11.95
N LEU A 95 4.68 -15.96 -11.54
CA LEU A 95 4.06 -14.93 -12.37
C LEU A 95 4.19 -13.52 -11.82
N GLY A 96 4.03 -13.35 -10.50
CA GLY A 96 3.99 -12.05 -9.84
C GLY A 96 2.79 -11.88 -8.92
N VAL A 97 2.27 -10.67 -8.82
CA VAL A 97 1.12 -10.33 -7.97
C VAL A 97 -0.10 -10.00 -8.82
N PHE A 98 -1.28 -10.43 -8.35
CA PHE A 98 -2.56 -10.16 -8.97
C PHE A 98 -3.22 -9.00 -8.25
N LEU A 99 -3.76 -8.06 -9.02
CA LEU A 99 -4.40 -6.84 -8.53
C LEU A 99 -5.85 -6.76 -8.98
N ASP A 100 -6.73 -6.49 -8.06
CA ASP A 100 -8.04 -5.93 -8.36
C ASP A 100 -7.87 -4.42 -8.61
N VAL A 101 -8.22 -4.01 -9.83
CA VAL A 101 -8.29 -2.62 -10.28
C VAL A 101 -9.71 -2.24 -10.69
N ASN A 102 -10.71 -2.92 -10.12
CA ASN A 102 -12.13 -2.72 -10.40
C ASN A 102 -12.56 -3.09 -11.85
N ILE A 103 -11.89 -4.07 -12.48
CA ILE A 103 -12.34 -4.65 -13.75
C ILE A 103 -13.17 -5.90 -13.44
N PRO A 104 -14.42 -6.01 -13.92
CA PRO A 104 -15.27 -7.17 -13.64
C PRO A 104 -14.61 -8.50 -14.00
N GLU A 105 -14.61 -9.45 -13.05
CA GLU A 105 -14.14 -10.83 -13.21
C GLU A 105 -12.68 -11.00 -13.63
N LYS A 106 -11.87 -9.94 -13.58
CA LYS A 106 -10.49 -9.98 -14.05
C LYS A 106 -9.53 -9.25 -13.09
N ASP A 107 -8.55 -9.97 -12.58
CA ASP A 107 -7.38 -9.40 -11.91
C ASP A 107 -6.27 -9.08 -12.91
N ILE A 108 -5.50 -8.05 -12.65
CA ILE A 108 -4.36 -7.62 -13.46
C ILE A 108 -3.07 -8.11 -12.81
N VAL A 109 -2.14 -8.63 -13.61
CA VAL A 109 -0.85 -9.14 -13.12
C VAL A 109 0.21 -8.07 -13.20
N VAL A 110 0.91 -7.83 -12.10
CA VAL A 110 2.23 -7.16 -12.07
C VAL A 110 3.30 -8.25 -12.11
N SER A 111 4.20 -8.17 -13.11
CA SER A 111 5.20 -9.21 -13.35
C SER A 111 6.15 -9.39 -12.17
N VAL A 112 6.59 -10.64 -11.97
CA VAL A 112 7.67 -11.00 -11.04
C VAL A 112 8.96 -10.20 -11.28
N ASP A 113 9.24 -9.83 -12.52
CA ASP A 113 10.47 -9.15 -12.93
C ASP A 113 10.64 -7.74 -12.36
N VAL A 114 9.55 -7.11 -11.93
CA VAL A 114 9.55 -5.76 -11.34
C VAL A 114 9.37 -5.76 -9.82
N LEU A 115 9.22 -6.94 -9.22
CA LEU A 115 9.09 -7.09 -7.77
C LEU A 115 10.47 -7.08 -7.08
N PRO A 116 10.53 -6.83 -5.75
CA PRO A 116 11.77 -6.92 -4.99
C PRO A 116 12.45 -8.29 -5.13
N GLU A 117 13.79 -8.33 -5.16
CA GLU A 117 14.56 -9.59 -5.19
C GLU A 117 14.26 -10.48 -3.97
N LEU A 118 14.12 -9.86 -2.79
CA LEU A 118 13.77 -10.56 -1.55
C LEU A 118 12.27 -10.82 -1.50
N LYS A 119 11.87 -12.09 -1.52
CA LYS A 119 10.46 -12.51 -1.52
C LYS A 119 9.70 -12.11 -0.26
N GLU A 120 10.39 -11.92 0.86
CA GLU A 120 9.80 -11.42 2.10
C GLU A 120 9.26 -9.98 1.97
N LEU A 121 9.79 -9.22 1.00
CA LEU A 121 9.38 -7.85 0.70
C LEU A 121 8.34 -7.75 -0.42
N TRP A 122 7.89 -8.88 -0.95
CA TRP A 122 6.81 -8.90 -1.93
C TRP A 122 5.49 -8.49 -1.29
N PRO A 123 4.62 -7.84 -2.06
CA PRO A 123 3.25 -7.55 -1.63
C PRO A 123 2.52 -8.82 -1.18
N LYS A 124 1.60 -8.68 -0.25
CA LYS A 124 0.68 -9.74 0.18
C LYS A 124 -0.75 -9.32 -0.11
N LYS A 125 -1.66 -10.29 -0.04
CA LYS A 125 -3.10 -10.02 -0.18
C LYS A 125 -3.54 -8.87 0.74
N GLY A 126 -4.19 -7.88 0.16
CA GLY A 126 -4.63 -6.65 0.82
C GLY A 126 -3.68 -5.46 0.64
N ASP A 127 -2.38 -5.69 0.34
CA ASP A 127 -1.43 -4.59 0.07
C ASP A 127 -1.86 -3.79 -1.19
N LYS A 128 -1.41 -2.55 -1.30
CA LYS A 128 -1.80 -1.61 -2.37
C LYS A 128 -0.64 -1.31 -3.31
N LEU A 129 -0.85 -1.46 -4.61
CA LEU A 129 0.14 -1.05 -5.62
C LEU A 129 -0.43 0.04 -6.52
N TYR A 130 0.39 1.03 -6.84
CA TYR A 130 0.04 2.10 -7.77
C TYR A 130 0.54 1.72 -9.15
N VAL A 131 -0.39 1.50 -10.07
CA VAL A 131 -0.11 0.94 -11.40
C VAL A 131 -0.84 1.72 -12.48
N LYS A 132 -0.32 1.67 -13.70
CA LYS A 132 -1.09 1.88 -14.92
C LYS A 132 -1.21 0.58 -15.68
N LEU A 133 -2.10 0.51 -16.65
CA LEU A 133 -2.29 -0.69 -17.46
C LEU A 133 -1.45 -0.61 -18.72
N ASP A 134 -0.93 -1.75 -19.15
CA ASP A 134 -0.28 -1.93 -20.45
C ASP A 134 -0.84 -3.18 -21.14
N VAL A 135 -0.67 -3.28 -22.45
CA VAL A 135 -1.20 -4.38 -23.27
C VAL A 135 -0.06 -4.97 -24.09
N ASP A 136 0.16 -6.27 -23.90
CA ASP A 136 1.21 -6.97 -24.65
C ASP A 136 0.77 -7.34 -26.08
N ASN A 137 1.70 -7.88 -26.87
CA ASN A 137 1.47 -8.31 -28.27
C ASN A 137 0.45 -9.45 -28.43
N LYS A 138 -0.11 -9.98 -27.34
CA LYS A 138 -1.15 -11.00 -27.30
C LYS A 138 -2.46 -10.46 -26.73
N ASP A 139 -2.62 -9.16 -26.71
CA ASP A 139 -3.77 -8.42 -26.17
C ASP A 139 -4.08 -8.73 -24.70
N ARG A 140 -3.05 -9.13 -23.92
CA ARG A 140 -3.19 -9.35 -22.48
C ARG A 140 -2.85 -8.07 -21.74
N ILE A 141 -3.72 -7.71 -20.80
CA ILE A 141 -3.54 -6.52 -19.96
C ILE A 141 -2.67 -6.85 -18.76
N TRP A 142 -1.64 -6.02 -18.53
CA TRP A 142 -0.69 -6.10 -17.42
C TRP A 142 -0.71 -4.82 -16.60
N GLY A 143 -0.31 -4.92 -15.33
CA GLY A 143 -0.06 -3.77 -14.48
C GLY A 143 1.42 -3.35 -14.57
N GLU A 144 1.68 -2.14 -15.02
CA GLU A 144 2.99 -1.50 -14.94
C GLU A 144 3.09 -0.75 -13.61
N LEU A 145 4.02 -1.18 -12.75
CA LEU A 145 4.24 -0.56 -11.44
C LEU A 145 4.74 0.87 -11.59
N ALA A 146 4.15 1.81 -10.86
CA ALA A 146 4.55 3.21 -10.90
C ALA A 146 6.01 3.39 -10.43
N TYR A 147 6.76 4.18 -11.18
CA TYR A 147 8.12 4.56 -10.83
C TYR A 147 8.12 5.58 -9.67
N PRO A 148 9.21 5.69 -8.89
CA PRO A 148 9.30 6.66 -7.80
C PRO A 148 9.05 8.10 -8.23
N GLU A 149 9.44 8.45 -9.46
CA GLU A 149 9.24 9.77 -10.06
C GLU A 149 7.76 10.12 -10.22
N THR A 150 6.90 9.13 -10.47
CA THR A 150 5.45 9.28 -10.52
C THR A 150 4.91 9.77 -9.18
N PHE A 151 5.38 9.18 -8.08
CA PHE A 151 4.99 9.61 -6.73
C PHE A 151 5.48 11.02 -6.42
N VAL A 152 6.69 11.40 -6.85
CA VAL A 152 7.22 12.75 -6.66
C VAL A 152 6.39 13.79 -7.44
N GLN A 153 5.94 13.45 -8.65
CA GLN A 153 5.10 14.33 -9.46
C GLN A 153 3.67 14.47 -8.91
N MET A 154 3.13 13.39 -8.37
CA MET A 154 1.76 13.33 -7.83
C MET A 154 1.65 14.02 -6.48
N ALA A 155 2.68 13.86 -5.62
CA ALA A 155 2.62 14.32 -4.24
C ALA A 155 2.71 15.84 -4.10
N GLY A 156 1.94 16.35 -3.15
CA GLY A 156 2.10 17.70 -2.62
C GLY A 156 3.34 17.82 -1.71
N LYS A 157 3.54 19.01 -1.20
CA LYS A 157 4.66 19.32 -0.29
C LYS A 157 4.22 19.15 1.16
N ALA A 158 5.04 18.49 1.96
CA ALA A 158 4.82 18.37 3.39
C ALA A 158 5.05 19.71 4.12
N TYR A 159 4.54 19.81 5.35
CA TYR A 159 4.64 20.97 6.23
C TYR A 159 5.44 20.61 7.49
N ASP A 160 6.11 21.58 8.08
CA ASP A 160 6.93 21.42 9.28
C ASP A 160 6.12 21.26 10.60
N ASN A 161 4.85 21.69 10.59
CA ASN A 161 3.95 21.64 11.76
C ASN A 161 3.26 20.29 12.00
N MET A 162 3.68 19.22 11.32
CA MET A 162 3.09 17.88 11.43
C MET A 162 3.76 16.99 12.49
N GLN A 163 4.72 17.52 13.24
CA GLN A 163 5.47 16.78 14.27
C GLN A 163 4.54 15.99 15.20
N ASN A 164 4.87 14.71 15.40
CA ASN A 164 4.18 13.79 16.31
C ASN A 164 2.73 13.39 15.90
N GLN A 165 2.27 13.75 14.70
CA GLN A 165 1.01 13.25 14.16
C GLN A 165 1.13 11.78 13.75
N ASN A 166 0.05 11.01 13.94
CA ASN A 166 -0.09 9.66 13.38
C ASN A 166 -0.78 9.76 12.04
N LEU A 167 -0.22 9.11 11.04
CA LEU A 167 -0.69 9.14 9.65
C LEU A 167 -0.72 7.74 9.08
N HIS A 168 -1.55 7.52 8.04
CA HIS A 168 -1.57 6.32 7.25
C HIS A 168 -0.62 6.45 6.06
N ALA A 169 0.14 5.40 5.74
CA ALA A 169 1.14 5.40 4.68
C ALA A 169 1.18 4.08 3.91
N ILE A 170 1.54 4.15 2.64
CA ILE A 170 1.72 3.00 1.75
C ILE A 170 3.17 2.97 1.26
N VAL A 171 3.83 1.83 1.40
CA VAL A 171 5.22 1.65 0.95
C VAL A 171 5.26 1.53 -0.57
N TYR A 172 5.89 2.48 -1.25
CA TYR A 172 6.05 2.41 -2.71
C TYR A 172 7.47 2.01 -3.16
N ARG A 173 8.45 2.05 -2.25
CA ARG A 173 9.83 1.67 -2.56
C ARG A 173 10.63 1.34 -1.31
N ASN A 174 11.45 0.29 -1.39
CA ASN A 174 12.48 -0.03 -0.39
C ASN A 174 13.88 0.15 -0.98
N LYS A 175 14.79 0.68 -0.16
CA LYS A 175 16.24 0.76 -0.41
C LYS A 175 17.00 0.41 0.88
N LEU A 176 18.29 0.13 0.78
CA LEU A 176 19.15 -0.07 1.96
C LEU A 176 19.10 1.15 2.91
N SER A 177 18.92 2.35 2.39
CA SER A 177 18.79 3.59 3.17
C SER A 177 17.50 3.69 3.96
N GLY A 178 16.44 2.94 3.61
CA GLY A 178 15.13 2.95 4.25
C GLY A 178 13.96 2.74 3.30
N SER A 179 12.75 2.88 3.84
CA SER A 179 11.50 2.73 3.10
C SER A 179 10.91 4.09 2.73
N PHE A 180 10.50 4.21 1.49
CA PHE A 180 9.82 5.38 0.94
C PHE A 180 8.33 5.10 0.90
N VAL A 181 7.55 6.01 1.43
CA VAL A 181 6.10 5.85 1.57
C VAL A 181 5.35 7.04 1.01
N TYR A 182 4.14 6.76 0.53
CA TYR A 182 3.14 7.75 0.15
C TYR A 182 2.06 7.81 1.22
N LEU A 183 1.61 9.01 1.57
CA LEU A 183 0.57 9.29 2.55
C LEU A 183 -0.69 9.73 1.79
N PRO A 184 -1.65 8.82 1.50
CA PRO A 184 -2.74 9.11 0.58
C PRO A 184 -3.69 10.20 1.06
N GLU A 185 -4.01 10.24 2.35
CA GLU A 185 -4.93 11.24 2.93
C GLU A 185 -4.36 12.66 2.88
N ASN A 186 -3.03 12.79 2.92
CA ASN A 186 -2.35 14.08 2.92
C ASN A 186 -1.75 14.43 1.56
N ASN A 187 -1.73 13.48 0.62
CA ASN A 187 -1.03 13.60 -0.65
C ASN A 187 0.44 14.02 -0.49
N MET A 188 1.18 13.35 0.38
CA MET A 188 2.57 13.68 0.72
C MET A 188 3.48 12.47 0.62
N LEU A 189 4.80 12.74 0.58
CA LEU A 189 5.82 11.69 0.66
C LEU A 189 6.46 11.65 2.05
N GLY A 190 6.84 10.44 2.46
CA GLY A 190 7.54 10.21 3.69
C GLY A 190 8.68 9.19 3.53
N PHE A 191 9.57 9.20 4.50
CA PHE A 191 10.72 8.32 4.59
C PHE A 191 10.82 7.71 5.98
N ILE A 192 11.02 6.38 6.03
CA ILE A 192 11.23 5.61 7.26
C ILE A 192 12.67 5.10 7.25
N HIS A 193 13.52 5.66 8.12
CA HIS A 193 14.88 5.19 8.27
C HIS A 193 14.92 3.78 8.87
N PRO A 194 15.91 2.90 8.54
CA PRO A 194 16.01 1.55 9.12
C PRO A 194 15.97 1.51 10.65
N ASN A 195 16.52 2.52 11.32
CA ASN A 195 16.49 2.63 12.78
C ASN A 195 15.10 2.99 13.33
N GLU A 196 14.15 3.40 12.50
CA GLU A 196 12.80 3.79 12.89
C GLU A 196 11.75 2.69 12.63
N ARG A 197 12.20 1.46 12.33
CA ARG A 197 11.37 0.28 12.12
C ARG A 197 11.94 -0.95 12.85
N PHE A 198 11.09 -1.93 13.17
CA PHE A 198 11.52 -3.21 13.76
C PHE A 198 11.89 -4.23 12.66
N SER A 199 11.20 -4.18 11.53
CA SER A 199 11.46 -4.99 10.35
C SER A 199 11.25 -4.15 9.10
N GLU A 200 11.78 -4.59 7.98
CA GLU A 200 11.58 -3.94 6.69
C GLU A 200 10.16 -4.20 6.19
N PRO A 201 9.36 -3.15 5.92
CA PRO A 201 8.01 -3.31 5.42
C PRO A 201 8.03 -3.76 3.95
N ARG A 202 6.99 -4.48 3.55
CA ARG A 202 6.84 -4.97 2.18
C ARG A 202 6.48 -3.82 1.22
N LEU A 203 6.75 -4.03 -0.08
CA LEU A 203 6.20 -3.18 -1.13
C LEU A 203 4.67 -3.23 -1.07
N GLY A 204 4.01 -2.07 -1.14
CA GLY A 204 2.56 -1.95 -1.08
C GLY A 204 1.94 -2.08 0.31
N GLN A 205 2.73 -2.36 1.35
CA GLN A 205 2.20 -2.50 2.71
C GLN A 205 1.66 -1.17 3.23
N GLU A 206 0.43 -1.23 3.75
CA GLU A 206 -0.18 -0.14 4.50
C GLU A 206 0.36 -0.11 5.95
N LEU A 207 0.70 1.07 6.43
CA LEU A 207 1.40 1.29 7.70
C LEU A 207 0.79 2.48 8.45
N ASP A 208 0.62 2.31 9.75
CA ASP A 208 0.41 3.43 10.67
C ASP A 208 1.78 3.98 11.08
N VAL A 209 2.04 5.23 10.73
CA VAL A 209 3.31 5.89 10.93
C VAL A 209 3.15 7.14 11.79
N ARG A 210 4.23 7.52 12.48
CA ARG A 210 4.28 8.77 13.25
C ARG A 210 5.32 9.70 12.65
N VAL A 211 4.97 10.98 12.50
CA VAL A 211 5.89 12.03 12.05
C VAL A 211 6.90 12.33 13.15
N ILE A 212 8.19 12.18 12.83
CA ILE A 212 9.32 12.47 13.72
C ILE A 212 10.19 13.63 13.24
N GLY A 213 9.91 14.18 12.07
CA GLY A 213 10.63 15.32 11.54
C GLY A 213 10.18 15.69 10.14
N TYR A 214 10.68 16.80 9.68
CA TYR A 214 10.46 17.36 8.35
C TYR A 214 11.80 17.56 7.64
N ARG A 215 11.87 17.22 6.36
CA ARG A 215 13.03 17.46 5.50
C ARG A 215 12.75 18.64 4.58
N GLU A 216 13.44 19.75 4.82
CA GLU A 216 13.22 21.00 4.08
C GLU A 216 13.63 20.90 2.60
N ILE A 217 14.71 20.15 2.30
CA ILE A 217 15.31 20.06 0.97
C ILE A 217 14.33 19.50 -0.07
N ASP A 218 13.64 18.42 0.26
CA ASP A 218 12.69 17.72 -0.62
C ASP A 218 11.24 17.81 -0.14
N ARG A 219 11.01 18.51 0.98
CA ARG A 219 9.69 18.71 1.60
C ARG A 219 8.95 17.40 1.83
N THR A 220 9.66 16.43 2.41
CA THR A 220 9.12 15.12 2.80
C THR A 220 9.13 14.98 4.32
N LEU A 221 8.35 14.01 4.84
CA LEU A 221 8.30 13.72 6.27
C LEU A 221 9.27 12.60 6.64
N ASN A 222 9.98 12.75 7.75
CA ASN A 222 10.64 11.64 8.41
C ASN A 222 9.63 10.95 9.33
N LEU A 223 9.54 9.64 9.22
CA LEU A 223 8.49 8.83 9.84
C LEU A 223 9.08 7.71 10.69
N SER A 224 8.33 7.30 11.72
CA SER A 224 8.70 6.19 12.62
C SER A 224 7.54 5.20 12.75
N LEU A 225 7.87 3.90 12.76
CA LEU A 225 6.99 2.79 13.14
C LEU A 225 7.12 2.45 14.63
N LYS A 226 8.02 3.12 15.35
CA LYS A 226 8.24 2.88 16.77
C LYS A 226 7.23 3.65 17.61
N PRO A 227 6.74 3.06 18.70
CA PRO A 227 5.87 3.74 19.63
C PRO A 227 6.57 4.96 20.24
N ARG A 228 5.80 5.88 20.79
CA ARG A 228 6.33 7.04 21.49
C ARG A 228 7.07 6.61 22.76
N SER A 229 8.06 7.41 23.16
CA SER A 229 8.85 7.11 24.37
C SER A 229 7.97 6.96 25.62
N TYR A 230 6.85 7.68 25.73
CA TYR A 230 5.92 7.55 26.85
C TYR A 230 5.01 6.30 26.74
N GLU A 231 4.70 5.83 25.54
CA GLU A 231 3.94 4.59 25.30
C GLU A 231 4.80 3.37 25.66
N MET A 232 6.09 3.39 25.30
CA MET A 232 7.04 2.37 25.74
C MET A 232 7.28 2.43 27.25
N LEU A 233 7.31 3.64 27.83
CA LEU A 233 7.42 3.82 29.27
C LEU A 233 6.23 3.21 30.01
N ASP A 234 5.02 3.32 29.42
CA ASP A 234 3.83 2.70 29.99
C ASP A 234 3.88 1.16 29.93
N ALA A 235 4.32 0.60 28.82
CA ALA A 235 4.55 -0.84 28.67
C ALA A 235 5.64 -1.36 29.63
N ASP A 236 6.74 -0.64 29.76
CA ASP A 236 7.83 -0.97 30.69
C ASP A 236 7.36 -0.88 32.15
N SER A 237 6.51 0.09 32.46
CA SER A 237 5.87 0.22 33.79
C SER A 237 4.96 -0.95 34.09
N GLN A 238 4.14 -1.39 33.13
CA GLN A 238 3.27 -2.58 33.30
C GLN A 238 4.10 -3.85 33.48
N LEU A 239 5.20 -4.01 32.74
CA LEU A 239 6.10 -5.16 32.87
C LEU A 239 6.70 -5.22 34.29
N ILE A 240 7.18 -4.07 34.82
CA ILE A 240 7.72 -3.97 36.17
C ILE A 240 6.65 -4.28 37.24
N MET A 241 5.44 -3.73 37.10
CA MET A 241 4.33 -3.99 38.00
C MET A 241 3.90 -5.46 38.00
N THR A 242 3.86 -6.11 36.83
CA THR A 242 3.58 -7.53 36.70
C THR A 242 4.64 -8.38 37.41
N TYR A 243 5.90 -8.07 37.20
CA TYR A 243 7.03 -8.75 37.87
C TYR A 243 6.96 -8.59 39.39
N LEU A 244 6.74 -7.36 39.89
CA LEU A 244 6.56 -7.10 41.30
C LEU A 244 5.42 -7.90 41.92
N ALA A 245 4.28 -7.97 41.25
CA ALA A 245 3.12 -8.76 41.68
C ALA A 245 3.46 -10.26 41.77
N GLN A 246 4.17 -10.81 40.79
CA GLN A 246 4.62 -12.21 40.76
C GLN A 246 5.65 -12.52 41.86
N GLN A 247 6.46 -11.53 42.28
CA GLN A 247 7.46 -11.66 43.33
C GLN A 247 6.92 -11.32 44.75
N GLY A 248 5.60 -11.27 44.91
CA GLY A 248 5.00 -10.96 46.23
C GLY A 248 5.11 -9.49 46.64
N GLY A 249 5.27 -8.59 45.67
CA GLY A 249 5.28 -7.13 45.89
C GLY A 249 6.66 -6.52 46.13
N HIS A 250 7.73 -7.32 46.12
CA HIS A 250 9.10 -6.82 46.27
C HIS A 250 10.03 -7.44 45.22
N MET A 251 10.96 -6.63 44.69
CA MET A 251 12.04 -7.11 43.81
C MET A 251 13.38 -6.50 44.16
N PRO A 252 14.51 -7.24 43.99
CA PRO A 252 15.85 -6.76 44.34
C PRO A 252 16.47 -5.83 43.27
N PHE A 253 15.61 -5.20 42.45
CA PHE A 253 16.00 -4.28 41.39
C PHE A 253 15.60 -2.85 41.75
N TYR A 254 16.52 -1.91 41.52
CA TYR A 254 16.34 -0.49 41.74
C TYR A 254 17.12 0.32 40.68
N ASP A 255 17.08 1.65 40.74
CA ASP A 255 17.66 2.53 39.70
C ASP A 255 19.19 2.39 39.48
N LYS A 256 19.93 1.87 40.51
CA LYS A 256 21.39 1.62 40.45
C LYS A 256 21.72 0.17 40.06
N SER A 257 20.77 -0.74 39.94
CA SER A 257 21.00 -2.13 39.52
C SER A 257 21.81 -2.24 38.22
N ALA A 258 22.59 -3.32 38.11
CA ALA A 258 23.45 -3.57 36.95
C ALA A 258 22.66 -3.68 35.66
N PRO A 259 23.12 -3.03 34.54
CA PRO A 259 22.42 -3.06 33.26
C PRO A 259 22.16 -4.47 32.71
N GLU A 260 23.12 -5.37 32.92
CA GLU A 260 23.06 -6.78 32.48
C GLU A 260 21.94 -7.55 33.18
N ALA A 261 21.81 -7.34 34.50
CA ALA A 261 20.77 -7.98 35.31
C ALA A 261 19.36 -7.46 34.92
N ILE A 262 19.23 -6.15 34.71
CA ILE A 262 17.97 -5.53 34.23
C ILE A 262 17.60 -6.10 32.85
N LYS A 263 18.56 -6.15 31.92
CA LYS A 263 18.33 -6.65 30.57
C LYS A 263 17.98 -8.14 30.56
N ALA A 264 18.63 -8.94 31.40
CA ALA A 264 18.35 -10.38 31.52
C ALA A 264 16.96 -10.66 32.09
N THR A 265 16.46 -9.83 33.01
CA THR A 265 15.18 -10.05 33.69
C THR A 265 13.99 -9.42 32.94
N PHE A 266 14.18 -8.20 32.45
CA PHE A 266 13.09 -7.38 31.87
C PHE A 266 13.18 -7.19 30.35
N ALA A 267 14.27 -7.60 29.70
CA ALA A 267 14.55 -7.39 28.29
C ALA A 267 14.55 -5.90 27.85
N ILE A 268 14.66 -4.94 28.79
CA ILE A 268 14.70 -3.50 28.53
C ILE A 268 16.08 -2.93 28.94
N SER A 269 16.38 -1.73 28.45
CA SER A 269 17.61 -1.02 28.85
C SER A 269 17.51 -0.44 30.26
N LYS A 270 18.66 -0.21 30.92
CA LYS A 270 18.70 0.47 32.21
C LYS A 270 18.05 1.87 32.18
N GLY A 271 18.18 2.58 31.06
CA GLY A 271 17.53 3.89 30.85
C GLY A 271 16.01 3.81 30.88
N GLN A 272 15.43 2.82 30.17
CA GLN A 272 14.00 2.53 30.16
C GLN A 272 13.52 2.12 31.55
N PHE A 273 14.23 1.19 32.18
CA PHE A 273 13.94 0.75 33.54
C PHE A 273 13.87 1.91 34.54
N LYS A 274 14.88 2.79 34.56
CA LYS A 274 14.88 3.99 35.41
C LYS A 274 13.71 4.94 35.13
N LYS A 275 13.36 5.16 33.86
CA LYS A 275 12.21 5.99 33.49
C LYS A 275 10.91 5.39 33.99
N ALA A 276 10.73 4.07 33.82
CA ALA A 276 9.54 3.36 34.28
C ALA A 276 9.41 3.43 35.82
N LEU A 277 10.48 3.14 36.56
CA LEU A 277 10.49 3.29 38.01
C LEU A 277 10.15 4.71 38.46
N GLY A 278 10.79 5.74 37.84
CA GLY A 278 10.48 7.14 38.12
C GLY A 278 9.02 7.51 37.86
N GLY A 279 8.43 6.99 36.80
CA GLY A 279 7.01 7.14 36.47
C GLY A 279 6.09 6.50 37.51
N LEU A 280 6.39 5.27 37.92
CA LEU A 280 5.63 4.51 38.91
C LEU A 280 5.72 5.13 40.32
N MET A 281 6.92 5.61 40.72
CA MET A 281 7.10 6.36 41.98
C MET A 281 6.29 7.65 41.99
N LYS A 282 6.33 8.42 40.90
CA LYS A 282 5.55 9.66 40.78
C LYS A 282 4.02 9.42 40.85
N GLN A 283 3.55 8.24 40.42
CA GLN A 283 2.17 7.80 40.54
C GLN A 283 1.84 7.21 41.94
N GLY A 284 2.81 7.09 42.86
CA GLY A 284 2.59 6.51 44.16
C GLY A 284 2.32 5.01 44.16
N LYS A 285 2.73 4.29 43.11
CA LYS A 285 2.48 2.84 42.97
C LYS A 285 3.58 1.98 43.58
N ILE A 286 4.81 2.53 43.68
CA ILE A 286 5.96 1.84 44.19
C ILE A 286 6.80 2.79 45.09
N LYS A 287 7.57 2.23 45.98
CA LYS A 287 8.71 2.88 46.67
C LYS A 287 10.00 2.15 46.34
N GLN A 288 11.11 2.84 46.45
CA GLN A 288 12.43 2.33 46.14
C GLN A 288 13.42 2.68 47.29
N ASP A 289 14.29 1.75 47.61
CA ASP A 289 15.40 1.93 48.52
C ASP A 289 16.64 1.14 48.03
N GLU A 290 17.68 1.03 48.85
CA GLU A 290 18.93 0.32 48.52
C GLU A 290 18.74 -1.21 48.44
N THR A 291 17.66 -1.74 48.97
CA THR A 291 17.36 -3.18 48.99
C THR A 291 16.54 -3.58 47.73
N GLY A 292 15.91 -2.61 47.04
CA GLY A 292 15.14 -2.85 45.86
C GLY A 292 13.92 -1.96 45.70
N THR A 293 12.90 -2.49 45.02
CA THR A 293 11.62 -1.80 44.73
C THR A 293 10.46 -2.59 45.32
N THR A 294 9.55 -1.89 45.98
CA THR A 294 8.39 -2.49 46.66
C THR A 294 7.08 -1.81 46.18
N LEU A 295 6.01 -2.60 46.00
CA LEU A 295 4.65 -2.09 45.77
C LEU A 295 4.13 -1.32 47.00
N LEU A 296 3.35 -0.27 46.76
CA LEU A 296 2.68 0.51 47.82
C LEU A 296 1.19 0.13 47.90
#